data_0b5c63a34730802097fa571cb4a8f0d1
#
_entry.id   0b5c63a34730802097fa571cb4a8f0d1
#
_cell.length_a   1.000
_cell.length_b   1.000
_cell.length_c   1.000
_cell.angle_alpha   90.00
_cell.angle_beta   90.00
_cell.angle_gamma   90.00
#
_symmetry.space_group_name_H-M   'P 1'
#
loop_
_entity.id
_entity.type
_entity.pdbx_description
1 polymer ?
#
loop_
_entity_poly.entity_id
_entity_poly.type
_entity_poly.pdbx_seq_one_letter_code
_entity_poly.pdbx_strand_id
1 'polypeptide(L)'
;HYVRRVVGTAGPELHRAEIADPKTRLVANPGCYATSIILALAPLVRAGLIDLDHGIVCDAKSGVSGAGKSPTAKTHFMYAADNLSAYAVFGHRHTGEMLEQLGLTSDQIQFTPHLLPIPRGILSTIYLRLANRAEPAEIEACLRSFYASSPMVRVHATPNLPQIQHVVRTNYCDLG
;
A
#
# COMPACT_ATOMS: atom_id res chain seq x y z
N HIS A 1 -11.81 18.17 26.55
CA HIS A 1 -11.67 18.80 25.22
C HIS A 1 -11.82 17.73 24.16
N TYR A 2 -12.91 17.77 23.43
CA TYR A 2 -13.18 16.81 22.37
C TYR A 2 -12.33 17.14 21.14
N VAL A 3 -11.71 16.11 20.53
CA VAL A 3 -11.08 16.24 19.24
C VAL A 3 -12.20 16.54 18.22
N ARG A 4 -12.19 17.73 17.65
CA ARG A 4 -13.28 18.18 16.76
C ARG A 4 -13.31 17.46 15.43
N ARG A 5 -12.16 17.00 14.97
CA ARG A 5 -12.04 16.24 13.72
C ARG A 5 -10.85 15.30 13.80
N VAL A 6 -11.10 14.06 13.47
CA VAL A 6 -10.10 13.01 13.29
C VAL A 6 -10.13 12.61 11.81
N VAL A 7 -8.99 12.64 11.16
CA VAL A 7 -8.82 12.05 9.84
C VAL A 7 -8.22 10.66 10.06
N GLY A 8 -9.04 9.64 9.84
CA GLY A 8 -8.63 8.24 10.01
C GLY A 8 -7.81 7.78 8.80
N THR A 9 -6.81 6.94 9.06
CA THR A 9 -5.96 6.22 8.10
C THR A 9 -5.62 7.03 6.83
N ALA A 10 -5.16 8.28 7.02
CA ALA A 10 -5.07 9.26 5.96
C ALA A 10 -3.65 9.34 5.38
N GLY A 11 -3.50 8.94 4.13
CA GLY A 11 -2.32 9.30 3.33
C GLY A 11 -2.48 10.72 2.75
N PRO A 12 -1.44 11.56 2.77
CA PRO A 12 -1.52 12.93 2.26
C PRO A 12 -1.89 13.00 0.76
N GLU A 13 -1.61 11.97 0.00
CA GLU A 13 -1.95 11.86 -1.42
C GLU A 13 -3.46 11.78 -1.66
N LEU A 14 -4.21 11.17 -0.73
CA LEU A 14 -5.65 10.94 -0.83
C LEU A 14 -6.48 11.94 -0.03
N HIS A 15 -5.94 12.49 1.05
CA HIS A 15 -6.66 13.29 2.05
C HIS A 15 -6.03 14.65 2.31
N ARG A 16 -5.31 15.21 1.33
CA ARG A 16 -4.56 16.48 1.48
C ARG A 16 -5.43 17.62 1.99
N ALA A 17 -6.61 17.81 1.41
CA ALA A 17 -7.51 18.90 1.81
C ALA A 17 -8.01 18.74 3.24
N GLU A 18 -8.32 17.50 3.64
CA GLU A 18 -8.79 17.20 5.00
C GLU A 18 -7.69 17.38 6.03
N ILE A 19 -6.45 16.96 5.71
CA ILE A 19 -5.28 17.13 6.57
C ILE A 19 -4.94 18.62 6.73
N ALA A 20 -5.04 19.40 5.65
CA ALA A 20 -4.76 20.83 5.65
C ALA A 20 -5.87 21.70 6.28
N ASP A 21 -7.06 21.16 6.54
CA ASP A 21 -8.15 21.89 7.18
C ASP A 21 -7.74 22.33 8.59
N PRO A 22 -7.79 23.65 8.92
CA PRO A 22 -7.43 24.16 10.24
C PRO A 22 -8.23 23.55 11.40
N LYS A 23 -9.37 22.92 11.13
CA LYS A 23 -10.20 22.21 12.12
C LYS A 23 -9.71 20.80 12.41
N THR A 24 -8.84 20.25 11.57
CA THR A 24 -8.27 18.92 11.79
C THR A 24 -7.29 18.97 12.97
N ARG A 25 -7.50 18.13 13.96
CA ARG A 25 -6.72 18.10 15.20
C ARG A 25 -5.92 16.82 15.38
N LEU A 26 -6.29 15.78 14.66
CA LEU A 26 -5.63 14.49 14.73
C LEU A 26 -5.63 13.85 13.35
N VAL A 27 -4.48 13.32 12.95
CA VAL A 27 -4.29 12.57 11.71
C VAL A 27 -3.71 11.21 12.08
N ALA A 28 -4.39 10.14 11.69
CA ALA A 28 -3.87 8.79 11.82
C ALA A 28 -3.12 8.42 10.54
N ASN A 29 -1.81 8.19 10.64
CA ASN A 29 -1.03 7.70 9.52
C ASN A 29 -1.40 6.26 9.19
N PRO A 30 -1.47 5.91 7.89
CA PRO A 30 -1.72 4.54 7.47
C PRO A 30 -0.55 3.62 7.83
N GLY A 31 -0.83 2.34 7.98
CA GLY A 31 0.19 1.32 8.11
C GLY A 31 1.01 1.17 6.82
N CYS A 32 2.22 0.65 6.93
CA CYS A 32 3.18 0.61 5.82
C CYS A 32 2.69 -0.21 4.60
N TYR A 33 2.15 -1.40 4.82
CA TYR A 33 1.53 -2.17 3.73
C TYR A 33 0.25 -1.51 3.21
N ALA A 34 -0.57 -0.96 4.10
CA ALA A 34 -1.76 -0.23 3.71
C ALA A 34 -1.39 0.92 2.77
N THR A 35 -0.36 1.70 3.10
CA THR A 35 0.14 2.78 2.24
C THR A 35 0.49 2.27 0.84
N SER A 36 1.33 1.24 0.73
CA SER A 36 1.79 0.74 -0.58
C SER A 36 0.63 0.22 -1.46
N ILE A 37 -0.32 -0.48 -0.85
CA ILE A 37 -1.45 -1.09 -1.56
C ILE A 37 -2.52 -0.04 -1.90
N ILE A 38 -2.86 0.83 -0.97
CA ILE A 38 -3.85 1.90 -1.20
C ILE A 38 -3.37 2.85 -2.30
N LEU A 39 -2.10 3.26 -2.29
CA LEU A 39 -1.57 4.12 -3.34
C LEU A 39 -1.59 3.46 -4.72
N ALA A 40 -1.40 2.16 -4.81
CA ALA A 40 -1.50 1.46 -6.09
C ALA A 40 -2.95 1.31 -6.57
N LEU A 41 -3.89 1.00 -5.66
CA LEU A 41 -5.24 0.62 -6.02
C LEU A 41 -6.25 1.77 -6.07
N ALA A 42 -6.10 2.79 -5.22
CA ALA A 42 -7.11 3.85 -5.10
C ALA A 42 -7.44 4.57 -6.42
N PRO A 43 -6.46 4.93 -7.27
CA PRO A 43 -6.76 5.51 -8.57
C PRO A 43 -7.58 4.58 -9.46
N LEU A 44 -7.22 3.30 -9.49
CA LEU A 44 -7.82 2.29 -10.36
C LEU A 44 -9.24 1.92 -9.92
N VAL A 45 -9.46 1.78 -8.62
CA VAL A 45 -10.79 1.53 -8.03
C VAL A 45 -11.71 2.72 -8.32
N ARG A 46 -11.23 3.95 -8.09
CA ARG A 46 -12.01 5.17 -8.34
C ARG A 46 -12.36 5.38 -9.80
N ALA A 47 -11.49 4.94 -10.71
CA ALA A 47 -11.71 4.98 -12.15
C ALA A 47 -12.59 3.82 -12.69
N GLY A 48 -12.92 2.84 -11.84
CA GLY A 48 -13.68 1.65 -12.28
C GLY A 48 -12.91 0.75 -13.23
N LEU A 49 -11.57 0.74 -13.16
CA LEU A 49 -10.70 -0.02 -14.04
C LEU A 49 -10.46 -1.46 -13.58
N ILE A 50 -10.91 -1.82 -12.38
CA ILE A 50 -10.71 -3.15 -11.79
C ILE A 50 -12.02 -3.94 -11.83
N ASP A 51 -11.94 -5.18 -12.27
CA ASP A 51 -13.02 -6.15 -12.13
C ASP A 51 -13.01 -6.72 -10.70
N LEU A 52 -13.85 -6.16 -9.86
CA LEU A 52 -13.92 -6.52 -8.44
C LEU A 52 -14.60 -7.87 -8.19
N ASP A 53 -15.35 -8.41 -9.14
CA ASP A 53 -15.98 -9.73 -9.01
C ASP A 53 -14.95 -10.86 -9.05
N HIS A 54 -13.77 -10.61 -9.66
CA HIS A 54 -12.65 -11.55 -9.67
C HIS A 54 -11.72 -11.38 -8.46
N GLY A 55 -11.94 -10.36 -7.64
CA GLY A 55 -11.11 -10.05 -6.50
C GLY A 55 -9.70 -9.54 -6.85
N ILE A 56 -9.00 -9.06 -5.82
CA ILE A 56 -7.64 -8.51 -5.90
C ILE A 56 -6.75 -9.34 -4.96
N VAL A 57 -5.60 -9.79 -5.43
CA VAL A 57 -4.61 -10.45 -4.59
C VAL A 57 -3.41 -9.54 -4.40
N CYS A 58 -3.13 -9.19 -3.15
CA CYS A 58 -1.98 -8.37 -2.74
C CYS A 58 -0.96 -9.26 -2.03
N ASP A 59 0.09 -9.60 -2.75
CA ASP A 59 1.22 -10.39 -2.25
C ASP A 59 2.39 -9.45 -1.93
N ALA A 60 2.58 -9.14 -0.64
CA ALA A 60 3.51 -8.12 -0.22
C ALA A 60 4.65 -8.67 0.65
N LYS A 61 5.84 -8.14 0.44
CA LYS A 61 7.07 -8.53 1.12
C LYS A 61 7.65 -7.32 1.84
N SER A 62 8.07 -7.48 3.11
CA SER A 62 8.72 -6.40 3.86
C SER A 62 9.98 -6.85 4.57
N GLY A 63 10.90 -5.91 4.73
CA GLY A 63 12.04 -6.10 5.61
C GLY A 63 11.67 -6.16 7.09
N VAL A 64 12.58 -6.73 7.89
CA VAL A 64 12.36 -7.06 9.32
C VAL A 64 12.07 -5.85 10.19
N SER A 65 12.58 -4.66 9.85
CA SER A 65 12.38 -3.45 10.67
C SER A 65 10.91 -3.02 10.79
N GLY A 66 10.05 -3.44 9.86
CA GLY A 66 8.61 -3.20 9.91
C GLY A 66 7.91 -3.86 11.11
N ALA A 67 8.51 -4.88 11.70
CA ALA A 67 8.00 -5.54 12.91
C ALA A 67 8.20 -4.72 14.20
N GLY A 68 8.91 -3.59 14.12
CA GLY A 68 9.19 -2.73 15.25
C GLY A 68 10.51 -3.07 15.97
N LYS A 69 10.79 -2.32 17.04
CA LYS A 69 12.06 -2.42 17.79
C LYS A 69 12.14 -3.60 18.75
N SER A 70 11.02 -4.17 19.13
CA SER A 70 10.99 -5.28 20.08
C SER A 70 11.31 -6.58 19.36
N PRO A 71 12.37 -7.29 19.76
CA PRO A 71 12.74 -8.56 19.13
C PRO A 71 11.69 -9.63 19.42
N THR A 72 11.43 -10.46 18.42
CA THR A 72 10.56 -11.63 18.52
C THR A 72 11.28 -12.84 17.93
N ALA A 73 10.78 -14.04 18.20
CA ALA A 73 11.34 -15.25 17.59
C ALA A 73 11.41 -15.14 16.05
N LYS A 74 10.37 -14.57 15.41
CA LYS A 74 10.32 -14.41 13.95
C LYS A 74 11.29 -13.37 13.39
N THR A 75 11.68 -12.38 14.19
CA THR A 75 12.59 -11.30 13.78
C THR A 75 14.02 -11.51 14.26
N HIS A 76 14.26 -12.57 15.05
CA HIS A 76 15.59 -12.94 15.48
C HIS A 76 16.43 -13.35 14.27
N PHE A 77 17.71 -12.92 14.25
CA PHE A 77 18.58 -13.12 13.09
C PHE A 77 18.63 -14.57 12.59
N MET A 78 18.77 -15.54 13.51
CA MET A 78 18.85 -16.96 13.15
C MET A 78 17.57 -17.55 12.51
N TYR A 79 16.43 -16.88 12.67
CA TYR A 79 15.17 -17.30 12.06
C TYR A 79 14.78 -16.47 10.84
N ALA A 80 15.27 -15.23 10.77
CA ALA A 80 14.97 -14.33 9.67
C ALA A 80 15.99 -14.46 8.52
N ALA A 81 17.27 -14.75 8.84
CA ALA A 81 18.31 -14.90 7.82
C ALA A 81 17.99 -16.06 6.88
N ASP A 82 18.24 -15.84 5.60
CA ASP A 82 18.03 -16.83 4.53
C ASP A 82 16.61 -17.43 4.47
N ASN A 83 15.62 -16.73 5.01
CA ASN A 83 14.24 -17.19 5.10
C ASN A 83 13.26 -16.18 4.50
N LEU A 84 12.22 -16.69 3.85
CA LEU A 84 11.05 -15.95 3.40
C LEU A 84 9.81 -16.63 3.99
N SER A 85 9.03 -15.91 4.79
CA SER A 85 7.88 -16.50 5.45
C SER A 85 6.64 -15.62 5.38
N ALA A 86 5.50 -16.21 5.04
CA ALA A 86 4.21 -15.54 5.19
C ALA A 86 3.82 -15.45 6.67
N TYR A 87 3.09 -14.41 7.03
CA TYR A 87 2.56 -14.26 8.38
C TYR A 87 1.20 -13.56 8.37
N ALA A 88 0.44 -13.72 9.46
CA ALA A 88 -0.86 -13.08 9.65
C ALA A 88 -1.79 -13.18 8.42
N VAL A 89 -1.75 -14.31 7.70
CA VAL A 89 -2.61 -14.58 6.55
C VAL A 89 -4.07 -14.51 7.00
N PHE A 90 -4.91 -13.79 6.25
CA PHE A 90 -6.32 -13.48 6.54
C PHE A 90 -6.57 -12.67 7.83
N GLY A 91 -5.57 -12.33 8.61
CA GLY A 91 -5.75 -11.67 9.92
C GLY A 91 -4.83 -10.47 10.16
N HIS A 92 -4.22 -9.90 9.12
CA HIS A 92 -3.34 -8.75 9.30
C HIS A 92 -4.13 -7.46 9.58
N ARG A 93 -3.68 -6.71 10.60
CA ARG A 93 -4.35 -5.47 11.05
C ARG A 93 -4.53 -4.39 9.97
N HIS A 94 -3.64 -4.34 8.97
CA HIS A 94 -3.74 -3.36 7.88
C HIS A 94 -4.86 -3.68 6.87
N THR A 95 -5.45 -4.88 6.90
CA THR A 95 -6.55 -5.22 6.00
C THR A 95 -7.74 -4.27 6.20
N GLY A 96 -8.10 -3.96 7.44
CA GLY A 96 -9.18 -3.03 7.73
C GLY A 96 -8.96 -1.64 7.15
N GLU A 97 -7.71 -1.14 7.18
CA GLU A 97 -7.34 0.14 6.57
C GLU A 97 -7.52 0.13 5.04
N MET A 98 -7.13 -0.97 4.38
CA MET A 98 -7.31 -1.13 2.93
C MET A 98 -8.78 -1.14 2.56
N LEU A 99 -9.59 -1.92 3.27
CA LEU A 99 -11.03 -2.00 3.03
C LEU A 99 -11.71 -0.64 3.16
N GLU A 100 -11.43 0.08 4.26
CA GLU A 100 -12.00 1.40 4.52
C GLU A 100 -11.63 2.41 3.43
N GLN A 101 -10.33 2.51 3.10
CA GLN A 101 -9.83 3.54 2.18
C GLN A 101 -10.16 3.27 0.71
N LEU A 102 -10.30 2.01 0.33
CA LEU A 102 -10.63 1.61 -1.03
C LEU A 102 -12.15 1.42 -1.24
N GLY A 103 -12.94 1.40 -0.15
CA GLY A 103 -14.36 1.10 -0.22
C GLY A 103 -14.66 -0.34 -0.66
N LEU A 104 -13.75 -1.27 -0.33
CA LEU A 104 -13.85 -2.68 -0.70
C LEU A 104 -14.40 -3.53 0.44
N THR A 105 -14.93 -4.68 0.09
CA THR A 105 -15.35 -5.73 1.02
C THR A 105 -14.25 -6.79 1.19
N SER A 106 -14.34 -7.61 2.23
CA SER A 106 -13.30 -8.60 2.56
C SER A 106 -13.18 -9.75 1.54
N ASP A 107 -14.18 -9.95 0.72
CA ASP A 107 -14.19 -10.93 -0.38
C ASP A 107 -13.58 -10.38 -1.67
N GLN A 108 -13.44 -9.05 -1.78
CA GLN A 108 -12.88 -8.39 -2.96
C GLN A 108 -11.36 -8.22 -2.90
N ILE A 109 -10.73 -8.36 -1.73
CA ILE A 109 -9.28 -8.21 -1.58
C ILE A 109 -8.70 -9.28 -0.65
N GLN A 110 -7.69 -9.98 -1.13
CA GLN A 110 -6.88 -10.87 -0.32
C GLN A 110 -5.49 -10.31 -0.14
N PHE A 111 -5.07 -10.16 1.12
CA PHE A 111 -3.74 -9.66 1.46
C PHE A 111 -2.90 -10.72 2.17
N THR A 112 -1.72 -10.99 1.62
CA THR A 112 -0.74 -11.93 2.19
C THR A 112 0.60 -11.24 2.38
N PRO A 113 0.95 -10.86 3.62
CA PRO A 113 2.27 -10.29 3.92
C PRO A 113 3.33 -11.36 4.12
N HIS A 114 4.56 -11.04 3.71
CA HIS A 114 5.74 -11.87 3.90
C HIS A 114 6.86 -11.07 4.56
N LEU A 115 7.68 -11.75 5.35
CA LEU A 115 8.90 -11.22 5.93
C LEU A 115 10.10 -11.65 5.09
N LEU A 116 10.89 -10.66 4.63
CA LEU A 116 12.15 -10.86 3.92
C LEU A 116 13.34 -10.75 4.88
N PRO A 117 14.45 -11.44 4.60
CA PRO A 117 15.70 -11.34 5.38
C PRO A 117 16.50 -10.08 5.01
N ILE A 118 15.85 -8.94 4.86
CA ILE A 118 16.48 -7.66 4.60
C ILE A 118 16.05 -6.65 5.67
N PRO A 119 16.86 -5.63 5.96
CA PRO A 119 16.53 -4.68 7.03
C PRO A 119 15.27 -3.86 6.75
N ARG A 120 15.10 -3.31 5.54
CA ARG A 120 14.09 -2.30 5.23
C ARG A 120 13.54 -2.45 3.82
N GLY A 121 12.34 -1.92 3.63
CA GLY A 121 11.67 -1.79 2.35
C GLY A 121 10.44 -2.68 2.25
N ILE A 122 9.55 -2.32 1.32
CA ILE A 122 8.35 -3.09 0.98
C ILE A 122 8.29 -3.22 -0.53
N LEU A 123 7.94 -4.42 -0.99
CA LEU A 123 7.53 -4.69 -2.36
C LEU A 123 6.15 -5.34 -2.31
N SER A 124 5.16 -4.69 -2.91
CA SER A 124 3.81 -5.24 -3.05
C SER A 124 3.58 -5.61 -4.51
N THR A 125 3.34 -6.89 -4.78
CA THR A 125 2.90 -7.36 -6.08
C THR A 125 1.39 -7.57 -6.03
N ILE A 126 0.67 -6.90 -6.92
CA ILE A 126 -0.78 -6.89 -6.90
C ILE A 126 -1.29 -7.54 -8.19
N TYR A 127 -2.09 -8.58 -8.02
CA TYR A 127 -2.71 -9.32 -9.12
C TYR A 127 -4.20 -8.96 -9.16
N LEU A 128 -4.65 -8.50 -10.31
CA LEU A 128 -6.05 -8.11 -10.52
C LEU A 128 -6.46 -8.36 -11.97
N ARG A 129 -7.75 -8.36 -12.24
CA ARG A 129 -8.29 -8.33 -13.58
C ARG A 129 -8.81 -6.95 -13.89
N LEU A 130 -8.58 -6.51 -15.13
CA LEU A 130 -9.08 -5.23 -15.60
C LEU A 130 -10.53 -5.36 -16.05
N ALA A 131 -11.35 -4.37 -15.70
CA ALA A 131 -12.71 -4.24 -16.18
C ALA A 131 -12.70 -3.78 -17.65
N ASN A 132 -13.77 -4.12 -18.37
CA ASN A 132 -14.07 -3.56 -19.69
C ASN A 132 -12.95 -3.64 -20.74
N ARG A 133 -12.07 -4.64 -20.65
CA ARG A 133 -10.90 -4.80 -21.53
C ARG A 133 -9.94 -3.60 -21.55
N ALA A 134 -9.81 -2.90 -20.41
CA ALA A 134 -8.85 -1.80 -20.29
C ALA A 134 -7.42 -2.27 -20.65
N GLU A 135 -6.69 -1.40 -21.32
CA GLU A 135 -5.33 -1.69 -21.77
C GLU A 135 -4.29 -1.22 -20.74
N PRO A 136 -3.08 -1.83 -20.68
CA PRO A 136 -2.02 -1.42 -19.75
C PRO A 136 -1.68 0.07 -19.80
N ALA A 137 -1.75 0.69 -20.98
CA ALA A 137 -1.51 2.13 -21.14
C ALA A 137 -2.54 3.00 -20.40
N GLU A 138 -3.77 2.53 -20.28
CA GLU A 138 -4.82 3.25 -19.53
C GLU A 138 -4.52 3.23 -18.03
N ILE A 139 -3.96 2.14 -17.53
CA ILE A 139 -3.54 2.01 -16.12
C ILE A 139 -2.42 3.00 -15.81
N GLU A 140 -1.38 3.04 -16.66
CA GLU A 140 -0.27 3.99 -16.50
C GLU A 140 -0.79 5.44 -16.56
N ALA A 141 -1.63 5.76 -17.52
CA ALA A 141 -2.21 7.10 -17.67
C ALA A 141 -3.07 7.50 -16.45
N CYS A 142 -3.86 6.57 -15.93
CA CYS A 142 -4.66 6.78 -14.72
C CYS A 142 -3.77 7.10 -13.51
N LEU A 143 -2.74 6.29 -13.26
CA LEU A 143 -1.80 6.49 -12.15
C LEU A 143 -1.06 7.83 -12.27
N ARG A 144 -0.53 8.15 -13.45
CA ARG A 144 0.19 9.41 -13.72
C ARG A 144 -0.70 10.64 -13.52
N SER A 145 -1.91 10.59 -14.06
CA SER A 145 -2.88 11.67 -13.90
C SER A 145 -3.26 11.89 -12.44
N PHE A 146 -3.53 10.81 -11.73
CA PHE A 146 -3.95 10.88 -10.32
C PHE A 146 -2.85 11.45 -9.42
N TYR A 147 -1.60 11.05 -9.63
CA TYR A 147 -0.47 11.47 -8.81
C TYR A 147 0.34 12.64 -9.39
N ALA A 148 -0.15 13.34 -10.40
CA ALA A 148 0.56 14.47 -11.03
C ALA A 148 1.01 15.57 -10.03
N SER A 149 0.26 15.77 -8.95
CA SER A 149 0.58 16.73 -7.88
C SER A 149 1.19 16.10 -6.62
N SER A 150 1.55 14.82 -6.67
CA SER A 150 2.07 14.06 -5.52
C SER A 150 3.55 13.71 -5.70
N PRO A 151 4.49 14.59 -5.31
CA PRO A 151 5.91 14.46 -5.65
C PRO A 151 6.59 13.24 -5.04
N MET A 152 5.97 12.63 -4.02
CA MET A 152 6.51 11.43 -3.37
C MET A 152 6.03 10.12 -4.01
N VAL A 153 5.09 10.17 -4.96
CA VAL A 153 4.66 9.01 -5.73
C VAL A 153 5.25 9.10 -7.13
N ARG A 154 6.03 8.11 -7.52
CA ARG A 154 6.66 8.03 -8.85
C ARG A 154 6.04 6.87 -9.62
N VAL A 155 5.56 7.16 -10.83
CA VAL A 155 4.99 6.16 -11.73
C VAL A 155 6.02 5.83 -12.82
N HIS A 156 6.45 4.59 -12.84
CA HIS A 156 7.41 4.06 -13.82
C HIS A 156 6.68 3.51 -15.04
N ALA A 157 7.27 3.75 -16.21
CA ALA A 157 6.79 3.15 -17.46
C ALA A 157 7.43 1.77 -17.66
N THR A 158 6.67 0.82 -18.21
CA THR A 158 7.21 -0.44 -18.69
C THR A 158 8.35 -0.19 -19.71
N PRO A 159 9.49 -0.90 -19.64
CA PRO A 159 9.76 -2.08 -18.81
C PRO A 159 10.39 -1.79 -17.44
N ASN A 160 10.47 -0.55 -17.01
CA ASN A 160 11.13 -0.17 -15.75
C ASN A 160 10.22 -0.44 -14.56
N LEU A 161 10.45 -1.54 -13.86
CA LEU A 161 9.66 -1.91 -12.70
C LEU A 161 10.23 -1.34 -11.40
N PRO A 162 9.37 -1.02 -10.41
CA PRO A 162 9.79 -0.62 -9.08
C PRO A 162 10.71 -1.65 -8.42
N GLN A 163 11.70 -1.16 -7.68
CA GLN A 163 12.62 -2.01 -6.92
C GLN A 163 12.78 -1.45 -5.50
N ILE A 164 12.90 -2.34 -4.53
CA ILE A 164 13.09 -1.97 -3.11
C ILE A 164 14.28 -1.01 -2.93
N GLN A 165 15.39 -1.25 -3.60
CA GLN A 165 16.60 -0.43 -3.47
C GLN A 165 16.41 1.04 -3.89
N HIS A 166 15.43 1.32 -4.75
CA HIS A 166 15.17 2.68 -5.24
C HIS A 166 14.43 3.56 -4.23
N VAL A 167 13.76 2.94 -3.26
CA VAL A 167 12.91 3.63 -2.28
C VAL A 167 13.40 3.51 -0.84
N VAL A 168 14.27 2.55 -0.54
CA VAL A 168 14.81 2.35 0.82
C VAL A 168 15.49 3.61 1.32
N ARG A 169 15.13 4.03 2.55
CA ARG A 169 15.61 5.26 3.22
C ARG A 169 15.17 6.56 2.52
N THR A 170 14.13 6.50 1.73
CA THR A 170 13.47 7.67 1.13
C THR A 170 12.02 7.75 1.58
N ASN A 171 11.34 8.83 1.19
CA ASN A 171 9.89 8.99 1.35
C ASN A 171 9.13 8.63 0.07
N TYR A 172 9.79 8.08 -0.94
CA TYR A 172 9.15 7.75 -2.20
C TYR A 172 8.36 6.43 -2.13
N CYS A 173 7.25 6.42 -2.88
CA CYS A 173 6.53 5.23 -3.28
C CYS A 173 6.60 5.11 -4.81
N ASP A 174 7.14 4.02 -5.30
CA ASP A 174 7.25 3.72 -6.72
C ASP A 174 6.12 2.79 -7.14
N LEU A 175 5.43 3.13 -8.23
CA LEU A 175 4.37 2.36 -8.87
C LEU A 175 4.79 2.00 -10.31
N GLY A 176 4.39 0.82 -10.80
CA GLY A 176 4.67 0.37 -12.16
C GLY A 176 4.12 -1.02 -12.45
#